data_6096efdee42fc7887cc51f922b8ceafa
#
_entry.id   6096efdee42fc7887cc51f922b8ceafa
#
_cell.length_a   1.000
_cell.length_b   1.000
_cell.length_c   1.000
_cell.angle_alpha   90.00
_cell.angle_beta   90.00
_cell.angle_gamma   90.00
#
_symmetry.space_group_name_H-M   'P 1'
#
loop_
_entity.id
_entity.type
_entity.pdbx_description
1 polymer ?
#
loop_
_entity_poly.entity_id
_entity_poly.type
_entity_poly.pdbx_seq_one_letter_code
_entity_poly.pdbx_strand_id
1 'polypeptide(L)'
;MSTPTTTKQCGLLRNAFSSHKWDSRIKSANTTKKEMCLGYILGVWGMMMTSSIVNSYFNQYLTDVLGFTAGKAMWIPAFMVAFPVVSKLIDAITNLVMAKIIDSTTCKQGKVRPWLLISTPFVLISVILLFWMPFQSVKAQAIWVVVMFNLYYSVSYTMWYMSKELLPAVSTRNVNQRKNLSMAAQIVGNAGTGLVSILFPMILAKICAAVNGNNAKGYLLAMTIIATLAVVTTFVQYFYTRERVTEERHNQSGISAEQASKLTVHAEASMLDQLKAVLKSKYWILFILIVLIFNICGNLRNISLIYYSGWVVNGNAYGNVAAIQAKFQMIALSPMGPGILLMLPLTKKFGRTKTIWTTSVLTIFGSILAFLSVGKGIMIYAGTALAAIGNISFSYMIMTFMGDIIDQVEWKTGVRTDGLTGGFVSALMMFAVGIAQGLFNLGLMVVGYAQPQQIGVSENGIALFANQSTAAVNWINFAYQGSFIIVGVVVFFMFCFVFKIENDMPMISRELQERKVAECAALGIEYIPADELERREIEAQEKEAEEIRIKELKKKCVKQGLDFDKENQKILDKRAAKKAKVDAKAARRAAKTKK
;
A
#
# COMPACT_ATOMS: atom_id res chain seq x y z
N MET A 1 24.01 29.61 15.18
CA MET A 1 22.88 30.00 16.06
C MET A 1 21.64 29.24 15.60
N SER A 2 21.32 28.13 16.26
CA SER A 2 20.19 27.27 15.96
C SER A 2 18.98 27.72 16.77
N THR A 3 17.89 28.00 16.10
CA THR A 3 16.63 28.50 16.65
C THR A 3 15.94 27.47 17.56
N PRO A 4 15.42 27.86 18.73
CA PRO A 4 14.85 26.96 19.73
C PRO A 4 13.34 26.71 19.55
N THR A 5 12.84 26.52 18.34
CA THR A 5 11.40 26.35 18.08
C THR A 5 10.91 24.90 18.12
N THR A 6 11.81 23.92 18.10
CA THR A 6 11.44 22.48 18.06
C THR A 6 11.17 21.85 19.45
N THR A 7 11.60 22.46 20.53
CA THR A 7 11.50 21.86 21.87
C THR A 7 10.13 22.04 22.56
N LYS A 8 9.32 23.04 22.19
CA LYS A 8 8.00 23.26 22.82
C LYS A 8 6.90 22.31 22.32
N GLN A 9 6.92 21.91 21.05
CA GLN A 9 5.91 20.99 20.51
C GLN A 9 6.08 19.54 21.02
N CYS A 10 7.31 19.09 21.29
CA CYS A 10 7.57 17.81 21.94
C CYS A 10 6.98 17.70 23.36
N GLY A 11 6.86 18.80 24.10
CA GLY A 11 6.34 18.82 25.47
C GLY A 11 4.84 18.52 25.58
N LEU A 12 4.04 19.01 24.63
CA LEU A 12 2.57 18.83 24.65
C LEU A 12 2.18 17.37 24.42
N LEU A 13 2.75 16.70 23.43
CA LEU A 13 2.49 15.29 23.16
C LEU A 13 3.00 14.39 24.29
N ARG A 14 4.17 14.69 24.85
CA ARG A 14 4.72 13.97 25.99
C ARG A 14 3.79 14.01 27.20
N ASN A 15 3.18 15.14 27.49
CA ASN A 15 2.23 15.31 28.60
C ASN A 15 0.88 14.64 28.29
N ALA A 16 0.34 14.81 27.08
CA ALA A 16 -0.94 14.24 26.68
C ALA A 16 -0.96 12.70 26.71
N PHE A 17 0.15 12.06 26.32
CA PHE A 17 0.30 10.59 26.28
C PHE A 17 1.07 10.01 27.46
N SER A 18 1.25 10.73 28.56
CA SER A 18 1.92 10.25 29.79
C SER A 18 1.05 9.28 30.62
N SER A 19 -0.26 9.37 30.52
CA SER A 19 -1.21 8.57 31.31
C SER A 19 -1.20 7.08 30.93
N HIS A 20 -1.30 6.20 31.92
CA HIS A 20 -1.46 4.75 31.76
C HIS A 20 -2.69 4.32 30.94
N LYS A 21 -3.69 5.20 30.76
CA LYS A 21 -4.87 4.94 29.92
C LYS A 21 -4.51 4.69 28.45
N TRP A 22 -3.40 5.25 27.99
CA TRP A 22 -2.91 5.14 26.63
C TRP A 22 -1.91 4.00 26.43
N ASP A 23 -1.63 3.20 27.47
CA ASP A 23 -0.69 2.09 27.36
C ASP A 23 -1.22 0.99 26.42
N SER A 24 -0.30 0.34 25.72
CA SER A 24 -0.64 -0.82 24.91
C SER A 24 -1.21 -1.95 25.76
N ARG A 25 -2.23 -2.61 25.23
CA ARG A 25 -2.78 -3.85 25.82
C ARG A 25 -1.88 -5.08 25.58
N ILE A 26 -0.88 -4.94 24.72
CA ILE A 26 0.13 -5.97 24.46
C ILE A 26 1.31 -5.75 25.41
N LYS A 27 1.49 -6.68 26.34
CA LYS A 27 2.59 -6.64 27.35
C LYS A 27 3.75 -7.60 27.01
N SER A 28 3.55 -8.46 26.01
CA SER A 28 4.53 -9.48 25.62
C SER A 28 5.79 -8.84 25.03
N ALA A 29 6.96 -9.38 25.34
CA ALA A 29 8.24 -8.99 24.75
C ALA A 29 8.32 -9.33 23.25
N ASN A 30 7.75 -10.47 22.83
CA ASN A 30 7.64 -10.88 21.43
C ASN A 30 6.29 -10.50 20.82
N THR A 31 6.24 -10.42 19.50
CA THR A 31 4.99 -10.21 18.76
C THR A 31 4.04 -11.38 18.95
N THR A 32 2.78 -11.09 19.16
CA THR A 32 1.74 -12.11 19.42
C THR A 32 0.81 -12.24 18.23
N LYS A 33 0.16 -13.42 18.09
CA LYS A 33 -0.90 -13.58 17.09
C LYS A 33 -2.06 -12.59 17.30
N LYS A 34 -2.35 -12.22 18.56
CA LYS A 34 -3.35 -11.23 18.90
C LYS A 34 -2.98 -9.84 18.40
N GLU A 35 -1.73 -9.44 18.55
CA GLU A 35 -1.17 -8.20 18.00
C GLU A 35 -1.28 -8.18 16.48
N MET A 36 -0.86 -9.25 15.81
CA MET A 36 -0.95 -9.38 14.36
C MET A 36 -2.40 -9.28 13.86
N CYS A 37 -3.34 -10.03 14.48
CA CYS A 37 -4.73 -10.04 14.03
C CYS A 37 -5.47 -8.73 14.32
N LEU A 38 -5.36 -8.18 15.53
CA LEU A 38 -6.11 -6.98 15.92
C LEU A 38 -5.39 -5.69 15.52
N GLY A 39 -4.06 -5.62 15.66
CA GLY A 39 -3.29 -4.41 15.36
C GLY A 39 -2.99 -4.24 13.87
N TYR A 40 -2.55 -5.30 13.19
CA TYR A 40 -2.06 -5.22 11.81
C TYR A 40 -3.05 -5.70 10.75
N ILE A 41 -4.06 -6.50 11.12
CA ILE A 41 -5.11 -6.95 10.20
C ILE A 41 -6.35 -6.06 10.37
N LEU A 42 -7.06 -6.20 11.49
CA LEU A 42 -8.31 -5.48 11.72
C LEU A 42 -8.11 -3.97 11.86
N GLY A 43 -7.04 -3.56 12.57
CA GLY A 43 -6.77 -2.16 12.83
C GLY A 43 -6.48 -1.31 11.59
N VAL A 44 -5.86 -1.89 10.58
CA VAL A 44 -5.51 -1.22 9.32
C VAL A 44 -6.70 -1.09 8.37
N TRP A 45 -7.67 -1.97 8.51
CA TRP A 45 -8.71 -2.20 7.50
C TRP A 45 -9.58 -0.97 7.23
N GLY A 46 -10.12 -0.32 8.25
CA GLY A 46 -11.06 0.80 8.07
C GLY A 46 -10.46 1.99 7.33
N MET A 47 -9.22 2.37 7.66
CA MET A 47 -8.54 3.47 6.97
C MET A 47 -8.20 3.13 5.51
N MET A 48 -7.77 1.89 5.23
CA MET A 48 -7.53 1.43 3.86
C MET A 48 -8.83 1.40 3.05
N MET A 49 -9.95 0.98 3.66
CA MET A 49 -11.28 1.07 3.05
C MET A 49 -11.64 2.50 2.65
N THR A 50 -11.50 3.44 3.58
CA THR A 50 -11.82 4.85 3.34
C THR A 50 -11.00 5.41 2.17
N SER A 51 -9.68 5.18 2.17
CA SER A 51 -8.79 5.63 1.10
C SER A 51 -9.13 4.99 -0.25
N SER A 52 -9.45 3.70 -0.27
CA SER A 52 -9.84 2.99 -1.48
C SER A 52 -11.12 3.56 -2.10
N ILE A 53 -12.12 3.84 -1.26
CA ILE A 53 -13.39 4.42 -1.73
C ILE A 53 -13.16 5.83 -2.28
N VAL A 54 -12.44 6.69 -1.56
CA VAL A 54 -12.14 8.03 -2.03
C VAL A 54 -11.38 7.98 -3.36
N ASN A 55 -10.38 7.11 -3.49
CA ASN A 55 -9.61 6.98 -4.73
C ASN A 55 -10.46 6.50 -5.93
N SER A 56 -11.42 5.60 -5.72
CA SER A 56 -12.19 4.99 -6.80
C SER A 56 -13.46 5.77 -7.15
N TYR A 57 -14.13 6.36 -6.15
CA TYR A 57 -15.48 6.92 -6.31
C TYR A 57 -15.54 8.45 -6.25
N PHE A 58 -14.50 9.11 -5.75
CA PHE A 58 -14.52 10.56 -5.63
C PHE A 58 -14.60 11.28 -6.98
N ASN A 59 -13.95 10.73 -8.01
CA ASN A 59 -14.05 11.29 -9.35
C ASN A 59 -15.49 11.23 -9.90
N GLN A 60 -16.18 10.11 -9.67
CA GLN A 60 -17.59 9.97 -10.01
C GLN A 60 -18.47 10.94 -9.21
N TYR A 61 -18.19 11.14 -7.93
CA TYR A 61 -18.88 12.13 -7.12
C TYR A 61 -18.76 13.55 -7.72
N LEU A 62 -17.56 13.92 -8.21
CA LEU A 62 -17.36 15.21 -8.88
C LEU A 62 -18.13 15.32 -10.19
N THR A 63 -18.09 14.29 -11.06
CA THR A 63 -18.69 14.35 -12.40
C THR A 63 -20.20 14.14 -12.37
N ASP A 64 -20.67 13.12 -11.64
CA ASP A 64 -22.05 12.65 -11.74
C ASP A 64 -22.96 13.32 -10.68
N VAL A 65 -22.43 13.61 -9.48
CA VAL A 65 -23.21 14.23 -8.40
C VAL A 65 -23.08 15.76 -8.42
N LEU A 66 -21.86 16.30 -8.45
CA LEU A 66 -21.63 17.74 -8.50
C LEU A 66 -21.74 18.31 -9.92
N GLY A 67 -21.70 17.45 -10.93
CA GLY A 67 -21.81 17.84 -12.34
C GLY A 67 -20.61 18.64 -12.84
N PHE A 68 -19.40 18.35 -12.36
CA PHE A 68 -18.17 18.97 -12.85
C PHE A 68 -17.80 18.38 -14.20
N THR A 69 -18.57 18.78 -15.22
CA THR A 69 -18.42 18.36 -16.62
C THR A 69 -18.13 19.58 -17.51
N ALA A 70 -17.70 19.37 -18.74
CA ALA A 70 -17.30 20.42 -19.67
C ALA A 70 -18.37 21.49 -19.91
N GLY A 71 -19.65 21.11 -19.85
CA GLY A 71 -20.79 22.02 -20.09
C GLY A 71 -21.14 22.95 -18.92
N LYS A 72 -20.61 22.74 -17.71
CA LYS A 72 -20.99 23.52 -16.53
C LYS A 72 -20.30 24.87 -16.41
N ALA A 73 -19.02 24.98 -16.73
CA ALA A 73 -18.25 26.22 -16.82
C ALA A 73 -16.94 26.00 -17.58
N MET A 74 -16.49 27.03 -18.31
CA MET A 74 -15.31 26.95 -19.21
C MET A 74 -14.00 26.58 -18.51
N TRP A 75 -13.84 26.89 -17.23
CA TRP A 75 -12.62 26.59 -16.45
C TRP A 75 -12.63 25.20 -15.81
N ILE A 76 -13.77 24.52 -15.74
CA ILE A 76 -13.89 23.19 -15.09
C ILE A 76 -12.99 22.12 -15.74
N PRO A 77 -12.88 22.02 -17.08
CA PRO A 77 -11.97 21.05 -17.68
C PRO A 77 -10.53 21.20 -17.18
N ALA A 78 -10.01 22.42 -17.17
CA ALA A 78 -8.66 22.69 -16.66
C ALA A 78 -8.53 22.36 -15.17
N PHE A 79 -9.54 22.69 -14.37
CA PHE A 79 -9.59 22.35 -12.95
C PHE A 79 -9.56 20.82 -12.72
N MET A 80 -10.41 20.06 -13.39
CA MET A 80 -10.50 18.60 -13.24
C MET A 80 -9.21 17.86 -13.65
N VAL A 81 -8.43 18.43 -14.54
CA VAL A 81 -7.11 17.91 -14.95
C VAL A 81 -6.02 18.31 -13.95
N ALA A 82 -5.95 19.60 -13.59
CA ALA A 82 -4.87 20.14 -12.78
C ALA A 82 -5.00 19.76 -11.29
N PHE A 83 -6.22 19.78 -10.74
CA PHE A 83 -6.47 19.54 -9.33
C PHE A 83 -5.87 18.23 -8.79
N PRO A 84 -6.07 17.05 -9.41
CA PRO A 84 -5.50 15.80 -8.89
C PRO A 84 -3.98 15.80 -8.91
N VAL A 85 -3.37 16.36 -9.96
CA VAL A 85 -1.90 16.42 -10.12
C VAL A 85 -1.30 17.31 -9.04
N VAL A 86 -1.84 18.53 -8.87
CA VAL A 86 -1.36 19.49 -7.85
C VAL A 86 -1.54 18.94 -6.44
N SER A 87 -2.69 18.31 -6.16
CA SER A 87 -2.94 17.70 -4.84
C SER A 87 -1.93 16.60 -4.53
N LYS A 88 -1.52 15.79 -5.51
CA LYS A 88 -0.51 14.74 -5.29
C LYS A 88 0.91 15.29 -5.09
N LEU A 89 1.22 16.46 -5.65
CA LEU A 89 2.47 17.17 -5.32
C LEU A 89 2.45 17.66 -3.86
N ILE A 90 1.33 18.21 -3.40
CA ILE A 90 1.15 18.61 -1.99
C ILE A 90 1.30 17.40 -1.08
N ASP A 91 0.68 16.26 -1.41
CA ASP A 91 0.82 15.00 -0.66
C ASP A 91 2.29 14.57 -0.52
N ALA A 92 3.08 14.68 -1.58
CA ALA A 92 4.51 14.33 -1.53
C ALA A 92 5.29 15.22 -0.55
N ILE A 93 5.03 16.52 -0.55
CA ILE A 93 5.66 17.47 0.38
C ILE A 93 5.24 17.19 1.82
N THR A 94 3.95 17.00 2.06
CA THR A 94 3.43 16.74 3.42
C THR A 94 3.90 15.41 3.99
N ASN A 95 4.11 14.38 3.16
CA ASN A 95 4.73 13.12 3.59
C ASN A 95 6.15 13.33 4.13
N LEU A 96 6.98 14.15 3.45
CA LEU A 96 8.33 14.47 3.93
C LEU A 96 8.30 15.24 5.25
N VAL A 97 7.39 16.20 5.38
CA VAL A 97 7.19 16.96 6.62
C VAL A 97 6.75 16.04 7.74
N MET A 98 5.77 15.15 7.48
CA MET A 98 5.26 14.23 8.48
C MET A 98 6.29 13.19 8.93
N ALA A 99 7.13 12.69 8.02
CA ALA A 99 8.24 11.81 8.36
C ALA A 99 9.18 12.47 9.39
N LYS A 100 9.55 13.73 9.16
CA LYS A 100 10.39 14.50 10.10
C LYS A 100 9.69 14.73 11.44
N ILE A 101 8.38 15.00 11.44
CA ILE A 101 7.60 15.18 12.66
C ILE A 101 7.57 13.89 13.48
N ILE A 102 7.32 12.74 12.85
CA ILE A 102 7.32 11.43 13.51
C ILE A 102 8.70 11.12 14.10
N ASP A 103 9.79 11.36 13.36
CA ASP A 103 11.14 11.09 13.84
C ASP A 103 11.55 11.97 15.01
N SER A 104 11.06 13.21 15.07
CA SER A 104 11.29 14.13 16.19
C SER A 104 10.38 13.90 17.41
N THR A 105 9.38 13.00 17.27
CA THR A 105 8.43 12.74 18.36
C THR A 105 9.04 11.87 19.44
N THR A 106 9.02 12.34 20.68
CA THR A 106 9.48 11.61 21.86
C THR A 106 8.36 11.56 22.89
N CYS A 107 7.74 10.40 23.09
CA CYS A 107 6.76 10.20 24.15
C CYS A 107 6.80 8.77 24.70
N LYS A 108 6.20 8.56 25.89
CA LYS A 108 6.15 7.27 26.59
C LYS A 108 5.53 6.15 25.73
N GLN A 109 4.58 6.50 24.88
CA GLN A 109 3.83 5.54 24.05
C GLN A 109 4.53 5.18 22.74
N GLY A 110 5.71 5.72 22.49
CA GLY A 110 6.47 5.57 21.27
C GLY A 110 6.43 6.81 20.38
N LYS A 111 7.13 6.77 19.25
CA LYS A 111 7.19 7.88 18.29
C LYS A 111 6.11 7.83 17.21
N VAL A 112 5.58 6.65 16.91
CA VAL A 112 4.67 6.39 15.78
C VAL A 112 3.21 6.26 16.27
N ARG A 113 2.96 5.50 17.33
CA ARG A 113 1.60 5.20 17.84
C ARG A 113 0.76 6.45 18.16
N PRO A 114 1.28 7.52 18.77
CA PRO A 114 0.47 8.72 19.05
C PRO A 114 -0.19 9.30 17.79
N TRP A 115 0.51 9.26 16.66
CA TRP A 115 0.01 9.81 15.40
C TRP A 115 -1.13 8.98 14.79
N LEU A 116 -1.17 7.66 15.06
CA LEU A 116 -2.35 6.85 14.71
C LEU A 116 -3.61 7.40 15.38
N LEU A 117 -3.53 7.73 16.66
CA LEU A 117 -4.68 8.21 17.41
C LEU A 117 -5.05 9.65 17.05
N ILE A 118 -4.03 10.53 16.89
CA ILE A 118 -4.25 11.92 16.50
C ILE A 118 -4.90 12.00 15.12
N SER A 119 -4.58 11.10 14.19
CA SER A 119 -5.18 11.11 12.86
C SER A 119 -6.69 10.84 12.86
N THR A 120 -7.23 10.14 13.87
CA THR A 120 -8.64 9.69 13.87
C THR A 120 -9.68 10.83 13.76
N PRO A 121 -9.64 11.88 14.60
CA PRO A 121 -10.60 12.98 14.48
C PRO A 121 -10.43 13.74 13.16
N PHE A 122 -9.20 13.91 12.70
CA PHE A 122 -8.94 14.59 11.43
C PHE A 122 -9.50 13.81 10.24
N VAL A 123 -9.36 12.47 10.21
CA VAL A 123 -9.95 11.63 9.17
C VAL A 123 -11.46 11.70 9.20
N LEU A 124 -12.08 11.57 10.37
CA LEU A 124 -13.54 11.64 10.49
C LEU A 124 -14.08 12.96 9.95
N ILE A 125 -13.53 14.08 10.41
CA ILE A 125 -13.96 15.42 10.01
C ILE A 125 -13.70 15.65 8.53
N SER A 126 -12.50 15.35 8.03
CA SER A 126 -12.12 15.61 6.64
C SER A 126 -12.94 14.78 5.64
N VAL A 127 -13.24 13.51 5.95
CA VAL A 127 -14.09 12.67 5.10
C VAL A 127 -15.52 13.16 5.05
N ILE A 128 -16.10 13.52 6.19
CA ILE A 128 -17.47 14.08 6.23
C ILE A 128 -17.53 15.37 5.43
N LEU A 129 -16.59 16.30 5.65
CA LEU A 129 -16.55 17.58 4.95
C LEU A 129 -16.27 17.44 3.46
N LEU A 130 -15.53 16.42 3.03
CA LEU A 130 -15.24 16.15 1.62
C LEU A 130 -16.50 15.80 0.83
N PHE A 131 -17.45 15.07 1.43
CA PHE A 131 -18.71 14.67 0.81
C PHE A 131 -19.89 15.56 1.21
N TRP A 132 -19.69 16.54 2.08
CA TRP A 132 -20.66 17.55 2.42
C TRP A 132 -20.44 18.82 1.59
N MET A 133 -21.41 19.20 0.79
CA MET A 133 -21.31 20.36 -0.11
C MET A 133 -22.29 21.46 0.34
N PRO A 134 -21.84 22.44 1.15
CA PRO A 134 -22.71 23.50 1.65
C PRO A 134 -22.93 24.64 0.66
N PHE A 135 -22.19 24.69 -0.45
CA PHE A 135 -22.16 25.81 -1.37
C PHE A 135 -22.99 25.56 -2.64
N GLN A 136 -23.66 26.62 -3.15
CA GLN A 136 -24.38 26.61 -4.43
C GLN A 136 -23.47 27.07 -5.60
N SER A 137 -22.57 28.01 -5.34
CA SER A 137 -21.67 28.54 -6.36
C SER A 137 -20.64 27.51 -6.80
N VAL A 138 -20.50 27.28 -8.11
CA VAL A 138 -19.56 26.32 -8.70
C VAL A 138 -18.09 26.61 -8.31
N LYS A 139 -17.72 27.89 -8.25
CA LYS A 139 -16.37 28.29 -7.80
C LYS A 139 -16.13 27.95 -6.32
N ALA A 140 -17.12 28.23 -5.46
CA ALA A 140 -17.02 27.91 -4.03
C ALA A 140 -16.97 26.37 -3.81
N GLN A 141 -17.75 25.60 -4.58
CA GLN A 141 -17.69 24.13 -4.57
C GLN A 141 -16.30 23.61 -4.94
N ALA A 142 -15.68 24.16 -6.00
CA ALA A 142 -14.35 23.76 -6.43
C ALA A 142 -13.28 24.07 -5.36
N ILE A 143 -13.31 25.27 -4.78
CA ILE A 143 -12.37 25.64 -3.70
C ILE A 143 -12.57 24.72 -2.48
N TRP A 144 -13.83 24.46 -2.11
CA TRP A 144 -14.16 23.55 -1.01
C TRP A 144 -13.60 22.14 -1.24
N VAL A 145 -13.80 21.59 -2.43
CA VAL A 145 -13.28 20.29 -2.86
C VAL A 145 -11.75 20.25 -2.72
N VAL A 146 -11.03 21.26 -3.22
CA VAL A 146 -9.56 21.31 -3.11
C VAL A 146 -9.11 21.32 -1.65
N VAL A 147 -9.71 22.16 -0.83
CA VAL A 147 -9.31 22.30 0.59
C VAL A 147 -9.61 21.01 1.35
N MET A 148 -10.81 20.44 1.20
CA MET A 148 -11.20 19.23 1.94
C MET A 148 -10.48 17.98 1.45
N PHE A 149 -10.21 17.86 0.16
CA PHE A 149 -9.44 16.77 -0.41
C PHE A 149 -7.98 16.75 0.11
N ASN A 150 -7.34 17.93 0.13
CA ASN A 150 -5.99 18.03 0.68
C ASN A 150 -5.99 17.89 2.21
N LEU A 151 -7.01 18.37 2.92
CA LEU A 151 -7.15 18.11 4.36
C LEU A 151 -7.23 16.60 4.64
N TYR A 152 -7.97 15.86 3.80
CA TYR A 152 -8.07 14.41 3.93
C TYR A 152 -6.75 13.72 3.58
N TYR A 153 -6.24 13.89 2.34
CA TYR A 153 -5.07 13.14 1.88
C TYR A 153 -3.76 13.66 2.48
N SER A 154 -3.51 14.97 2.38
CA SER A 154 -2.21 15.55 2.72
C SER A 154 -2.00 15.75 4.22
N VAL A 155 -3.07 15.79 5.02
CA VAL A 155 -2.96 15.93 6.48
C VAL A 155 -3.41 14.65 7.19
N SER A 156 -4.71 14.33 7.09
CA SER A 156 -5.33 13.28 7.92
C SER A 156 -4.81 11.88 7.59
N TYR A 157 -4.89 11.52 6.31
CA TYR A 157 -4.48 10.19 5.84
C TYR A 157 -2.97 10.01 5.88
N THR A 158 -2.19 11.07 5.56
CA THR A 158 -0.72 11.05 5.64
C THR A 158 -0.23 10.76 7.06
N MET A 159 -0.82 11.38 8.10
CA MET A 159 -0.47 11.08 9.49
C MET A 159 -0.63 9.60 9.82
N TRP A 160 -1.77 9.01 9.44
CA TRP A 160 -2.03 7.60 9.68
C TRP A 160 -1.16 6.68 8.81
N TYR A 161 -1.06 6.97 7.50
CA TYR A 161 -0.36 6.12 6.55
C TYR A 161 1.12 5.99 6.86
N MET A 162 1.81 7.12 7.11
CA MET A 162 3.22 7.13 7.49
C MET A 162 3.45 6.38 8.81
N SER A 163 2.56 6.56 9.77
CA SER A 163 2.62 5.84 11.04
C SER A 163 2.43 4.33 10.84
N LYS A 164 1.46 3.91 10.04
CA LYS A 164 1.21 2.49 9.73
C LYS A 164 2.40 1.82 9.04
N GLU A 165 3.06 2.51 8.10
CA GLU A 165 4.24 1.96 7.39
C GLU A 165 5.46 1.80 8.30
N LEU A 166 5.68 2.72 9.23
CA LEU A 166 6.80 2.67 10.17
C LEU A 166 6.57 1.69 11.33
N LEU A 167 5.32 1.39 11.67
CA LEU A 167 4.95 0.62 12.85
C LEU A 167 5.62 -0.78 12.93
N PRO A 168 5.71 -1.60 11.87
CA PRO A 168 6.40 -2.89 11.93
C PRO A 168 7.88 -2.76 12.31
N ALA A 169 8.55 -1.71 11.83
CA ALA A 169 9.97 -1.47 12.09
C ALA A 169 10.26 -1.13 13.55
N VAL A 170 9.34 -0.41 14.21
CA VAL A 170 9.48 -0.03 15.62
C VAL A 170 8.85 -1.04 16.59
N SER A 171 8.07 -1.99 16.09
CA SER A 171 7.42 -3.03 16.91
C SER A 171 8.35 -4.17 17.31
N THR A 172 9.32 -4.51 16.48
CA THR A 172 10.27 -5.60 16.77
C THR A 172 11.57 -5.46 15.97
N ARG A 173 12.69 -5.88 16.56
CA ARG A 173 13.97 -6.01 15.87
C ARG A 173 14.08 -7.31 15.09
N ASN A 174 13.30 -8.33 15.45
CA ASN A 174 13.35 -9.62 14.78
C ASN A 174 12.82 -9.52 13.35
N VAL A 175 13.68 -9.80 12.37
CA VAL A 175 13.42 -9.67 10.94
C VAL A 175 12.22 -10.52 10.49
N ASN A 176 12.12 -11.77 10.99
CA ASN A 176 11.01 -12.66 10.65
C ASN A 176 9.67 -12.19 11.22
N GLN A 177 9.68 -11.69 12.45
CA GLN A 177 8.47 -11.12 13.07
C GLN A 177 8.03 -9.85 12.33
N ARG A 178 8.98 -8.96 12.01
CA ARG A 178 8.73 -7.73 11.23
C ARG A 178 8.15 -8.06 9.86
N LYS A 179 8.75 -9.00 9.14
CA LYS A 179 8.26 -9.50 7.86
C LYS A 179 6.82 -10.00 7.96
N ASN A 180 6.51 -10.82 8.97
CA ASN A 180 5.16 -11.35 9.17
C ASN A 180 4.13 -10.24 9.45
N LEU A 181 4.47 -9.23 10.27
CA LEU A 181 3.59 -8.10 10.55
C LEU A 181 3.34 -7.25 9.30
N SER A 182 4.39 -6.92 8.55
CA SER A 182 4.30 -6.15 7.30
C SER A 182 3.49 -6.91 6.25
N MET A 183 3.73 -8.22 6.07
CA MET A 183 2.97 -9.05 5.14
C MET A 183 1.50 -9.14 5.54
N ALA A 184 1.19 -9.31 6.83
CA ALA A 184 -0.19 -9.34 7.32
C ALA A 184 -0.92 -8.03 7.00
N ALA A 185 -0.31 -6.88 7.27
CA ALA A 185 -0.86 -5.57 6.98
C ALA A 185 -1.09 -5.34 5.47
N GLN A 186 -0.15 -5.76 4.61
CA GLN A 186 -0.26 -5.58 3.16
C GLN A 186 -1.29 -6.52 2.52
N ILE A 187 -1.31 -7.80 2.89
CA ILE A 187 -2.28 -8.77 2.36
C ILE A 187 -3.71 -8.32 2.70
N VAL A 188 -3.93 -7.88 3.93
CA VAL A 188 -5.25 -7.45 4.36
C VAL A 188 -5.62 -6.08 3.82
N GLY A 189 -4.64 -5.17 3.69
CA GLY A 189 -4.84 -3.91 2.99
C GLY A 189 -5.37 -4.15 1.57
N ASN A 190 -4.70 -4.99 0.80
CA ASN A 190 -5.09 -5.31 -0.57
C ASN A 190 -6.41 -6.09 -0.65
N ALA A 191 -6.60 -7.12 0.19
CA ALA A 191 -7.84 -7.89 0.24
C ALA A 191 -9.02 -7.03 0.71
N GLY A 192 -8.80 -6.18 1.73
CA GLY A 192 -9.80 -5.24 2.23
C GLY A 192 -10.22 -4.23 1.17
N THR A 193 -9.27 -3.66 0.45
CA THR A 193 -9.52 -2.77 -0.70
C THR A 193 -10.37 -3.46 -1.75
N GLY A 194 -10.06 -4.70 -2.09
CA GLY A 194 -10.83 -5.47 -3.06
C GLY A 194 -12.26 -5.77 -2.61
N LEU A 195 -12.44 -6.21 -1.35
CA LEU A 195 -13.77 -6.46 -0.79
C LEU A 195 -14.64 -5.19 -0.77
N VAL A 196 -14.05 -4.07 -0.43
CA VAL A 196 -14.75 -2.77 -0.42
C VAL A 196 -15.18 -2.37 -1.81
N SER A 197 -14.32 -2.52 -2.80
CA SER A 197 -14.65 -2.23 -4.20
C SER A 197 -15.81 -3.08 -4.73
N ILE A 198 -16.04 -4.27 -4.13
CA ILE A 198 -17.18 -5.14 -4.44
C ILE A 198 -18.44 -4.71 -3.67
N LEU A 199 -18.31 -4.46 -2.37
CA LEU A 199 -19.46 -4.24 -1.47
C LEU A 199 -19.95 -2.79 -1.47
N PHE A 200 -19.05 -1.81 -1.59
CA PHE A 200 -19.40 -0.40 -1.48
C PHE A 200 -20.44 0.06 -2.50
N PRO A 201 -20.37 -0.27 -3.81
CA PRO A 201 -21.39 0.11 -4.77
C PRO A 201 -22.78 -0.40 -4.40
N MET A 202 -22.85 -1.65 -3.89
CA MET A 202 -24.12 -2.27 -3.47
C MET A 202 -24.71 -1.58 -2.23
N ILE A 203 -23.84 -1.24 -1.27
CA ILE A 203 -24.22 -0.51 -0.05
C ILE A 203 -24.67 0.91 -0.42
N LEU A 204 -23.90 1.62 -1.26
CA LEU A 204 -24.19 2.96 -1.71
C LEU A 204 -25.54 3.03 -2.45
N ALA A 205 -25.80 2.08 -3.36
CA ALA A 205 -27.08 2.02 -4.09
C ALA A 205 -28.28 1.87 -3.12
N LYS A 206 -28.17 0.99 -2.11
CA LYS A 206 -29.22 0.84 -1.08
C LYS A 206 -29.39 2.09 -0.23
N ILE A 207 -28.30 2.76 0.16
CA ILE A 207 -28.36 4.01 0.93
C ILE A 207 -28.98 5.13 0.08
N CYS A 208 -28.59 5.27 -1.19
CA CYS A 208 -29.17 6.25 -2.09
C CYS A 208 -30.67 6.02 -2.28
N ALA A 209 -31.12 4.78 -2.42
CA ALA A 209 -32.54 4.44 -2.48
C ALA A 209 -33.28 4.83 -1.17
N ALA A 210 -32.69 4.58 -0.01
CA ALA A 210 -33.26 4.92 1.29
C ALA A 210 -33.38 6.44 1.53
N VAL A 211 -32.58 7.27 0.86
CA VAL A 211 -32.65 8.75 0.94
C VAL A 211 -33.38 9.37 -0.26
N ASN A 212 -34.37 8.68 -0.80
CA ASN A 212 -35.22 9.11 -1.90
C ASN A 212 -34.44 9.46 -3.19
N GLY A 213 -33.41 8.69 -3.51
CA GLY A 213 -32.58 8.87 -4.71
C GLY A 213 -31.63 10.07 -4.67
N ASN A 214 -31.48 10.74 -3.54
CA ASN A 214 -30.53 11.85 -3.41
C ASN A 214 -29.08 11.32 -3.28
N ASN A 215 -28.37 11.25 -4.40
CA ASN A 215 -27.02 10.73 -4.46
C ASN A 215 -26.04 11.50 -3.55
N ALA A 216 -26.14 12.82 -3.43
CA ALA A 216 -25.26 13.62 -2.57
C ALA A 216 -25.41 13.23 -1.10
N LYS A 217 -26.66 13.11 -0.61
CA LYS A 217 -26.94 12.63 0.74
C LYS A 217 -26.54 11.17 0.93
N GLY A 218 -26.72 10.33 -0.10
CA GLY A 218 -26.31 8.93 -0.10
C GLY A 218 -24.80 8.78 0.09
N TYR A 219 -24.00 9.51 -0.66
CA TYR A 219 -22.53 9.52 -0.51
C TYR A 219 -22.11 10.03 0.86
N LEU A 220 -22.69 11.14 1.34
CA LEU A 220 -22.36 11.69 2.67
C LEU A 220 -22.63 10.67 3.78
N LEU A 221 -23.81 10.02 3.77
CA LEU A 221 -24.18 9.05 4.78
C LEU A 221 -23.28 7.79 4.72
N ALA A 222 -23.05 7.24 3.51
CA ALA A 222 -22.17 6.10 3.32
C ALA A 222 -20.75 6.37 3.82
N MET A 223 -20.19 7.52 3.45
CA MET A 223 -18.83 7.88 3.85
C MET A 223 -18.72 8.21 5.34
N THR A 224 -19.76 8.76 5.97
CA THR A 224 -19.80 8.94 7.43
C THR A 224 -19.74 7.61 8.16
N ILE A 225 -20.49 6.59 7.70
CA ILE A 225 -20.45 5.23 8.28
C ILE A 225 -19.05 4.64 8.14
N ILE A 226 -18.44 4.71 6.95
CA ILE A 226 -17.10 4.18 6.69
C ILE A 226 -16.02 4.92 7.50
N ALA A 227 -16.09 6.25 7.59
CA ALA A 227 -15.16 7.04 8.39
C ALA A 227 -15.27 6.71 9.88
N THR A 228 -16.48 6.48 10.41
CA THR A 228 -16.69 6.04 11.79
C THR A 228 -16.08 4.65 12.02
N LEU A 229 -16.25 3.71 11.07
CA LEU A 229 -15.61 2.40 11.13
C LEU A 229 -14.07 2.53 11.11
N ALA A 230 -13.52 3.44 10.31
CA ALA A 230 -12.09 3.70 10.25
C ALA A 230 -11.54 4.20 11.60
N VAL A 231 -12.28 5.08 12.27
CA VAL A 231 -11.93 5.54 13.64
C VAL A 231 -11.90 4.37 14.60
N VAL A 232 -12.95 3.54 14.64
CA VAL A 232 -13.02 2.37 15.55
C VAL A 232 -11.87 1.41 15.32
N THR A 233 -11.59 1.06 14.05
CA THR A 233 -10.49 0.15 13.72
C THR A 233 -9.12 0.74 14.05
N THR A 234 -8.92 2.04 13.88
CA THR A 234 -7.66 2.71 14.26
C THR A 234 -7.47 2.76 15.79
N PHE A 235 -8.54 2.91 16.57
CA PHE A 235 -8.46 2.72 18.02
C PHE A 235 -8.01 1.29 18.38
N VAL A 236 -8.55 0.28 17.69
CA VAL A 236 -8.09 -1.11 17.86
C VAL A 236 -6.61 -1.23 17.48
N GLN A 237 -6.18 -0.64 16.36
CA GLN A 237 -4.77 -0.62 15.95
C GLN A 237 -3.88 -0.03 17.04
N TYR A 238 -4.24 1.13 17.57
CA TYR A 238 -3.47 1.82 18.60
C TYR A 238 -3.31 0.97 19.87
N PHE A 239 -4.38 0.39 20.40
CA PHE A 239 -4.33 -0.35 21.65
C PHE A 239 -3.70 -1.75 21.53
N TYR A 240 -3.76 -2.36 20.34
CA TYR A 240 -3.22 -3.72 20.12
C TYR A 240 -1.90 -3.74 19.34
N THR A 241 -1.18 -2.62 19.30
CA THR A 241 0.20 -2.53 18.80
C THR A 241 1.13 -2.01 19.90
N ARG A 242 2.42 -2.37 19.83
CA ARG A 242 3.43 -1.92 20.79
C ARG A 242 4.74 -1.60 20.08
N GLU A 243 5.37 -0.47 20.46
CA GLU A 243 6.66 -0.02 19.95
C GLU A 243 7.80 -0.43 20.90
N ARG A 244 8.27 -1.66 20.76
CA ARG A 244 9.33 -2.19 21.64
C ARG A 244 10.69 -1.56 21.38
N VAL A 245 11.03 -1.33 20.11
CA VAL A 245 12.33 -0.75 19.71
C VAL A 245 12.48 0.67 20.22
N THR A 246 11.43 1.47 20.22
CA THR A 246 11.45 2.83 20.75
C THR A 246 11.50 2.84 22.29
N GLU A 247 10.77 1.93 22.95
CA GLU A 247 10.82 1.74 24.41
C GLU A 247 12.23 1.36 24.87
N GLU A 248 12.92 0.45 24.18
CA GLU A 248 14.29 0.06 24.49
C GLU A 248 15.27 1.22 24.36
N ARG A 249 15.19 2.01 23.28
CA ARG A 249 16.03 3.21 23.08
C ARG A 249 15.79 4.27 24.15
N HIS A 250 14.58 4.41 24.62
CA HIS A 250 14.24 5.35 25.69
C HIS A 250 14.81 4.90 27.04
N ASN A 251 14.88 3.59 27.29
CA ASN A 251 15.48 2.99 28.48
C ASN A 251 17.02 2.89 28.41
N GLN A 252 17.60 2.91 27.19
CA GLN A 252 19.03 2.81 26.92
C GLN A 252 19.71 4.17 26.65
N SER A 253 19.15 5.27 27.09
CA SER A 253 19.73 6.62 26.91
C SER A 253 21.12 6.84 27.60
N GLY A 254 21.83 5.76 27.91
CA GLY A 254 23.20 5.75 28.43
C GLY A 254 24.27 5.22 27.45
N ILE A 255 23.92 4.80 26.22
CA ILE A 255 24.92 4.38 25.21
C ILE A 255 25.35 5.63 24.44
N SER A 256 26.64 5.99 24.56
CA SER A 256 27.18 7.21 23.95
C SER A 256 27.05 7.16 22.41
N ALA A 257 26.75 8.34 21.83
CA ALA A 257 26.67 8.56 20.38
C ALA A 257 27.97 8.12 19.64
N GLU A 258 29.09 8.04 20.36
CA GLU A 258 30.38 7.58 19.88
C GLU A 258 30.42 6.07 19.54
N GLN A 259 29.67 5.23 20.26
CA GLN A 259 29.60 3.78 19.96
C GLN A 259 28.64 3.49 18.80
N ALA A 260 27.61 4.32 18.61
CA ALA A 260 26.72 4.22 17.48
C ALA A 260 27.41 4.69 16.18
N SER A 261 28.31 5.68 16.24
CA SER A 261 29.04 6.17 15.05
C SER A 261 30.12 5.19 14.55
N LYS A 262 30.66 4.35 15.42
CA LYS A 262 31.65 3.29 15.02
C LYS A 262 31.02 2.10 14.31
N LEU A 263 29.69 1.92 14.41
CA LEU A 263 28.94 0.87 13.69
C LEU A 263 28.44 1.31 12.31
N THR A 264 28.50 2.60 11.99
CA THR A 264 28.20 3.15 10.67
C THR A 264 29.50 3.43 9.92
N VAL A 265 30.18 2.39 9.46
CA VAL A 265 31.47 2.49 8.73
C VAL A 265 31.31 2.98 7.29
N HIS A 266 30.11 3.23 6.81
CA HIS A 266 29.92 3.90 5.52
C HIS A 266 29.42 5.34 5.78
N ALA A 267 30.28 6.32 5.48
CA ALA A 267 29.81 7.67 5.24
C ALA A 267 28.73 7.59 4.15
N GLU A 268 27.48 7.85 4.53
CA GLU A 268 26.36 7.86 3.57
C GLU A 268 26.74 8.84 2.45
N ALA A 269 26.84 8.32 1.22
CA ALA A 269 27.12 9.16 0.05
C ALA A 269 26.09 10.28 0.01
N SER A 270 26.53 11.50 -0.31
CA SER A 270 25.65 12.67 -0.42
C SER A 270 24.45 12.32 -1.30
N MET A 271 23.27 12.86 -0.98
CA MET A 271 22.06 12.66 -1.78
C MET A 271 22.26 13.02 -3.26
N LEU A 272 23.10 14.03 -3.54
CA LEU A 272 23.47 14.41 -4.90
C LEU A 272 24.32 13.35 -5.60
N ASP A 273 25.23 12.70 -4.89
CA ASP A 273 26.07 11.64 -5.45
C ASP A 273 25.27 10.37 -5.70
N GLN A 274 24.34 10.04 -4.81
CA GLN A 274 23.37 8.97 -5.04
C GLN A 274 22.51 9.25 -6.27
N LEU A 275 22.01 10.48 -6.44
CA LEU A 275 21.21 10.87 -7.61
C LEU A 275 22.03 10.76 -8.90
N LYS A 276 23.29 11.22 -8.90
CA LYS A 276 24.19 11.07 -10.05
C LYS A 276 24.47 9.60 -10.38
N ALA A 277 24.60 8.75 -9.34
CA ALA A 277 24.84 7.32 -9.51
C ALA A 277 23.66 6.62 -10.19
N VAL A 278 22.42 6.85 -9.72
CA VAL A 278 21.23 6.23 -10.31
C VAL A 278 20.94 6.71 -11.73
N LEU A 279 21.16 7.99 -12.03
CA LEU A 279 20.97 8.54 -13.38
C LEU A 279 21.97 7.99 -14.42
N LYS A 280 23.11 7.46 -13.98
CA LYS A 280 24.07 6.76 -14.87
C LYS A 280 23.65 5.32 -15.17
N SER A 281 22.70 4.75 -14.44
CA SER A 281 22.24 3.38 -14.64
C SER A 281 21.07 3.34 -15.62
N LYS A 282 21.30 2.74 -16.79
CA LYS A 282 20.26 2.46 -17.79
C LYS A 282 19.11 1.65 -17.19
N TYR A 283 19.40 0.62 -16.39
CA TYR A 283 18.38 -0.23 -15.80
C TYR A 283 17.53 0.49 -14.76
N TRP A 284 18.10 1.44 -14.01
CA TRP A 284 17.36 2.26 -13.08
C TRP A 284 16.34 3.16 -13.79
N ILE A 285 16.77 3.86 -14.84
CA ILE A 285 15.87 4.72 -15.63
C ILE A 285 14.73 3.91 -16.25
N LEU A 286 15.04 2.75 -16.85
CA LEU A 286 14.06 1.87 -17.44
C LEU A 286 13.07 1.33 -16.41
N PHE A 287 13.55 0.94 -15.23
CA PHE A 287 12.71 0.47 -14.13
C PHE A 287 11.73 1.55 -13.66
N ILE A 288 12.22 2.78 -13.44
CA ILE A 288 11.38 3.91 -13.06
C ILE A 288 10.31 4.19 -14.11
N LEU A 289 10.66 4.15 -15.38
CA LEU A 289 9.73 4.37 -16.48
C LEU A 289 8.63 3.27 -16.52
N ILE A 290 9.02 2.00 -16.38
CA ILE A 290 8.07 0.88 -16.36
C ILE A 290 7.13 0.99 -15.16
N VAL A 291 7.66 1.27 -13.96
CA VAL A 291 6.88 1.43 -12.74
C VAL A 291 5.89 2.60 -12.88
N LEU A 292 6.31 3.70 -13.49
CA LEU A 292 5.45 4.85 -13.74
C LEU A 292 4.28 4.49 -14.67
N ILE A 293 4.57 3.92 -15.84
CA ILE A 293 3.55 3.54 -16.83
C ILE A 293 2.58 2.52 -16.21
N PHE A 294 3.10 1.51 -15.53
CA PHE A 294 2.29 0.49 -14.86
C PHE A 294 1.33 1.09 -13.83
N ASN A 295 1.83 2.01 -12.99
CA ASN A 295 1.01 2.65 -11.96
C ASN A 295 -0.01 3.63 -12.57
N ILE A 296 0.34 4.40 -13.61
CA ILE A 296 -0.61 5.28 -14.31
C ILE A 296 -1.73 4.45 -14.91
N CYS A 297 -1.41 3.40 -15.68
CA CYS A 297 -2.40 2.55 -16.34
C CYS A 297 -3.26 1.76 -15.33
N GLY A 298 -2.66 1.28 -14.24
CA GLY A 298 -3.37 0.59 -13.16
C GLY A 298 -4.39 1.49 -12.45
N ASN A 299 -3.99 2.73 -12.14
CA ASN A 299 -4.90 3.72 -11.54
C ASN A 299 -5.96 4.19 -12.54
N LEU A 300 -5.61 4.40 -13.82
CA LEU A 300 -6.54 4.73 -14.88
C LEU A 300 -7.65 3.67 -15.00
N ARG A 301 -7.27 2.39 -15.00
CA ARG A 301 -8.20 1.26 -14.97
C ARG A 301 -9.09 1.27 -13.73
N ASN A 302 -8.52 1.53 -12.55
CA ASN A 302 -9.28 1.54 -11.30
C ASN A 302 -10.34 2.66 -11.27
N ILE A 303 -9.98 3.87 -11.69
CA ILE A 303 -10.88 5.03 -11.73
C ILE A 303 -11.97 4.84 -12.78
N SER A 304 -11.63 4.27 -13.93
CA SER A 304 -12.57 4.09 -15.05
C SER A 304 -13.56 2.94 -14.84
N LEU A 305 -13.34 2.02 -13.90
CA LEU A 305 -14.15 0.81 -13.71
C LEU A 305 -15.64 1.12 -13.48
N ILE A 306 -15.97 2.13 -12.69
CA ILE A 306 -17.36 2.47 -12.41
C ILE A 306 -18.07 3.04 -13.65
N TYR A 307 -17.37 3.87 -14.42
CA TYR A 307 -17.86 4.40 -15.70
C TYR A 307 -18.01 3.28 -16.74
N TYR A 308 -17.05 2.37 -16.79
CA TYR A 308 -17.07 1.19 -17.67
C TYR A 308 -18.28 0.31 -17.37
N SER A 309 -18.54 0.03 -16.10
CA SER A 309 -19.70 -0.76 -15.67
C SER A 309 -21.02 -0.09 -15.99
N GLY A 310 -21.08 1.25 -15.90
CA GLY A 310 -22.28 2.03 -16.19
C GLY A 310 -22.55 2.20 -17.66
N TRP A 311 -21.55 2.57 -18.45
CA TRP A 311 -21.75 3.06 -19.82
C TRP A 311 -21.31 2.06 -20.91
N VAL A 312 -20.21 1.31 -20.71
CA VAL A 312 -19.73 0.35 -21.72
C VAL A 312 -20.49 -0.96 -21.66
N VAL A 313 -20.82 -1.42 -20.44
CA VAL A 313 -21.61 -2.66 -20.22
C VAL A 313 -23.10 -2.34 -19.99
N ASN A 314 -23.50 -1.09 -20.20
CA ASN A 314 -24.89 -0.59 -20.11
C ASN A 314 -25.57 -0.84 -18.75
N GLY A 315 -24.81 -0.88 -17.65
CA GLY A 315 -25.36 -1.05 -16.31
C GLY A 315 -26.35 0.03 -15.91
N ASN A 316 -26.16 1.28 -16.40
CA ASN A 316 -27.06 2.40 -16.16
C ASN A 316 -28.44 2.23 -16.82
N ALA A 317 -28.48 1.57 -17.98
CA ALA A 317 -29.73 1.28 -18.67
C ALA A 317 -30.58 0.21 -17.96
N TYR A 318 -29.93 -0.68 -17.18
CA TYR A 318 -30.60 -1.78 -16.48
C TYR A 318 -30.59 -1.64 -14.97
N GLY A 319 -30.06 -0.54 -14.42
CA GLY A 319 -30.00 -0.31 -13.00
C GLY A 319 -29.13 -1.28 -12.18
N ASN A 320 -28.14 -1.91 -12.82
CA ASN A 320 -27.32 -2.96 -12.21
C ASN A 320 -25.81 -2.67 -12.20
N VAL A 321 -25.41 -1.39 -12.28
CA VAL A 321 -23.99 -0.94 -12.30
C VAL A 321 -23.18 -1.57 -11.17
N ALA A 322 -23.72 -1.55 -9.94
CA ALA A 322 -23.03 -2.09 -8.77
C ALA A 322 -22.73 -3.60 -8.89
N ALA A 323 -23.69 -4.37 -9.42
CA ALA A 323 -23.51 -5.81 -9.61
C ALA A 323 -22.47 -6.12 -10.71
N ILE A 324 -22.47 -5.34 -11.81
CA ILE A 324 -21.50 -5.44 -12.89
C ILE A 324 -20.10 -5.09 -12.39
N GLN A 325 -19.96 -3.98 -11.67
CA GLN A 325 -18.69 -3.56 -11.07
C GLN A 325 -18.14 -4.63 -10.13
N ALA A 326 -18.98 -5.18 -9.25
CA ALA A 326 -18.60 -6.27 -8.37
C ALA A 326 -18.06 -7.50 -9.13
N LYS A 327 -18.73 -7.89 -10.22
CA LYS A 327 -18.26 -9.01 -11.08
C LYS A 327 -16.86 -8.73 -11.66
N PHE A 328 -16.61 -7.54 -12.20
CA PHE A 328 -15.29 -7.18 -12.73
C PHE A 328 -14.21 -7.20 -11.65
N GLN A 329 -14.50 -6.69 -10.45
CA GLN A 329 -13.57 -6.74 -9.32
C GLN A 329 -13.30 -8.17 -8.86
N MET A 330 -14.32 -9.01 -8.77
CA MET A 330 -14.13 -10.43 -8.43
C MET A 330 -13.25 -11.14 -9.47
N ILE A 331 -13.46 -10.89 -10.76
CA ILE A 331 -12.66 -11.47 -11.84
C ILE A 331 -11.21 -10.98 -11.76
N ALA A 332 -10.98 -9.69 -11.48
CA ALA A 332 -9.63 -9.14 -11.36
C ALA A 332 -8.87 -9.67 -10.13
N LEU A 333 -9.56 -9.93 -9.01
CA LEU A 333 -8.96 -10.35 -7.75
C LEU A 333 -8.83 -11.87 -7.63
N SER A 334 -9.74 -12.65 -8.21
CA SER A 334 -9.78 -14.11 -8.06
C SER A 334 -8.49 -14.83 -8.46
N PRO A 335 -7.72 -14.39 -9.48
CA PRO A 335 -6.47 -15.06 -9.84
C PRO A 335 -5.30 -14.69 -8.92
N MET A 336 -5.40 -13.63 -8.10
CA MET A 336 -4.24 -13.12 -7.34
C MET A 336 -3.70 -14.14 -6.34
N GLY A 337 -4.56 -14.77 -5.53
CA GLY A 337 -4.14 -15.75 -4.54
C GLY A 337 -3.51 -17.02 -5.15
N PRO A 338 -4.24 -17.75 -6.03
CA PRO A 338 -3.70 -18.92 -6.73
C PRO A 338 -2.51 -18.57 -7.63
N GLY A 339 -2.52 -17.40 -8.24
CA GLY A 339 -1.47 -16.95 -9.15
C GLY A 339 -0.09 -16.85 -8.49
N ILE A 340 0.01 -16.34 -7.25
CA ILE A 340 1.27 -16.32 -6.50
C ILE A 340 1.84 -17.73 -6.35
N LEU A 341 1.00 -18.70 -6.00
CA LEU A 341 1.44 -20.09 -5.80
C LEU A 341 1.92 -20.73 -7.10
N LEU A 342 1.32 -20.38 -8.23
CA LEU A 342 1.73 -20.85 -9.56
C LEU A 342 3.00 -20.15 -10.08
N MET A 343 3.20 -18.87 -9.72
CA MET A 343 4.37 -18.11 -10.17
C MET A 343 5.69 -18.60 -9.55
N LEU A 344 5.67 -19.09 -8.31
CA LEU A 344 6.88 -19.59 -7.65
C LEU A 344 7.57 -20.74 -8.40
N PRO A 345 6.88 -21.83 -8.84
CA PRO A 345 7.50 -22.88 -9.64
C PRO A 345 7.86 -22.42 -11.07
N LEU A 346 7.08 -21.54 -11.67
CA LEU A 346 7.36 -21.01 -13.02
C LEU A 346 8.65 -20.19 -13.03
N THR A 347 8.84 -19.31 -12.06
CA THR A 347 10.05 -18.49 -11.96
C THR A 347 11.30 -19.30 -11.62
N LYS A 348 11.17 -20.37 -10.83
CA LYS A 348 12.28 -21.29 -10.59
C LYS A 348 12.72 -22.05 -11.85
N LYS A 349 11.77 -22.39 -12.74
CA LYS A 349 12.05 -23.16 -13.96
C LYS A 349 12.52 -22.28 -15.11
N PHE A 350 11.93 -21.13 -15.32
CA PHE A 350 12.14 -20.29 -16.51
C PHE A 350 12.90 -18.98 -16.24
N GLY A 351 13.11 -18.62 -14.97
CA GLY A 351 13.60 -17.30 -14.57
C GLY A 351 12.49 -16.25 -14.50
N ARG A 352 12.77 -15.15 -13.78
CA ARG A 352 11.80 -14.06 -13.57
C ARG A 352 11.48 -13.31 -14.87
N THR A 353 12.50 -12.93 -15.62
CA THR A 353 12.40 -12.18 -16.86
C THR A 353 11.55 -12.92 -17.90
N LYS A 354 11.85 -14.22 -18.14
CA LYS A 354 11.09 -15.03 -19.11
C LYS A 354 9.64 -15.23 -18.69
N THR A 355 9.39 -15.43 -17.40
CA THR A 355 8.02 -15.57 -16.87
C THR A 355 7.20 -14.28 -17.09
N ILE A 356 7.79 -13.11 -16.88
CA ILE A 356 7.09 -11.83 -17.06
C ILE A 356 6.71 -11.59 -18.52
N TRP A 357 7.65 -11.73 -19.48
CA TRP A 357 7.31 -11.42 -20.86
C TRP A 357 6.37 -12.47 -21.49
N THR A 358 6.46 -13.75 -21.11
CA THR A 358 5.51 -14.78 -21.57
C THR A 358 4.09 -14.53 -21.05
N THR A 359 3.95 -14.16 -19.79
CA THR A 359 2.62 -13.86 -19.24
C THR A 359 2.07 -12.52 -19.71
N SER A 360 2.91 -11.55 -20.10
CA SER A 360 2.45 -10.29 -20.68
C SER A 360 1.73 -10.48 -22.02
N VAL A 361 2.06 -11.54 -22.78
CA VAL A 361 1.31 -11.92 -23.99
C VAL A 361 -0.15 -12.25 -23.64
N LEU A 362 -0.39 -12.95 -22.53
CA LEU A 362 -1.75 -13.22 -22.05
C LEU A 362 -2.48 -11.93 -21.66
N THR A 363 -1.75 -10.98 -21.06
CA THR A 363 -2.32 -9.66 -20.74
C THR A 363 -2.75 -8.93 -21.99
N ILE A 364 -1.90 -8.88 -23.02
CA ILE A 364 -2.21 -8.23 -24.30
C ILE A 364 -3.42 -8.89 -24.95
N PHE A 365 -3.38 -10.20 -25.14
CA PHE A 365 -4.45 -10.94 -25.80
C PHE A 365 -5.79 -10.82 -25.06
N GLY A 366 -5.77 -11.00 -23.73
CA GLY A 366 -6.97 -10.87 -22.91
C GLY A 366 -7.57 -9.47 -22.94
N SER A 367 -6.70 -8.43 -22.88
CA SER A 367 -7.17 -7.04 -22.95
C SER A 367 -7.71 -6.66 -24.32
N ILE A 368 -7.09 -7.13 -25.41
CA ILE A 368 -7.60 -6.93 -26.78
C ILE A 368 -8.96 -7.64 -26.93
N LEU A 369 -9.07 -8.89 -26.48
CA LEU A 369 -10.32 -9.63 -26.52
C LEU A 369 -11.45 -8.89 -25.79
N ALA A 370 -11.17 -8.40 -24.56
CA ALA A 370 -12.16 -7.65 -23.79
C ALA A 370 -12.49 -6.29 -24.44
N PHE A 371 -11.49 -5.59 -24.98
CA PHE A 371 -11.66 -4.29 -25.65
C PHE A 371 -12.57 -4.36 -26.88
N LEU A 372 -12.42 -5.41 -27.70
CA LEU A 372 -13.19 -5.63 -28.93
C LEU A 372 -14.56 -6.30 -28.70
N SER A 373 -14.81 -6.80 -27.49
CA SER A 373 -16.02 -7.55 -27.16
C SER A 373 -17.11 -6.72 -26.50
N VAL A 374 -17.12 -5.41 -26.68
CA VAL A 374 -18.20 -4.54 -26.18
C VAL A 374 -19.55 -5.05 -26.67
N GLY A 375 -20.52 -5.22 -25.76
CA GLY A 375 -21.83 -5.78 -26.07
C GLY A 375 -21.90 -7.31 -26.20
N LYS A 376 -20.77 -8.04 -26.17
CA LYS A 376 -20.72 -9.52 -26.35
C LYS A 376 -20.65 -10.28 -25.01
N GLY A 377 -21.37 -9.87 -24.01
CA GLY A 377 -21.64 -10.59 -22.76
C GLY A 377 -20.42 -11.30 -22.15
N ILE A 378 -20.35 -12.63 -22.27
CA ILE A 378 -19.35 -13.47 -21.60
C ILE A 378 -17.90 -13.21 -22.08
N MET A 379 -17.71 -12.78 -23.34
CA MET A 379 -16.36 -12.56 -23.89
C MET A 379 -15.62 -11.41 -23.20
N ILE A 380 -16.33 -10.36 -22.75
CA ILE A 380 -15.75 -9.27 -21.96
C ILE A 380 -15.15 -9.82 -20.67
N TYR A 381 -15.89 -10.66 -19.95
CA TYR A 381 -15.45 -11.25 -18.68
C TYR A 381 -14.29 -12.21 -18.89
N ALA A 382 -14.35 -13.06 -19.93
CA ALA A 382 -13.27 -13.99 -20.28
C ALA A 382 -11.97 -13.26 -20.64
N GLY A 383 -12.04 -12.21 -21.46
CA GLY A 383 -10.90 -11.39 -21.80
C GLY A 383 -10.31 -10.66 -20.58
N THR A 384 -11.16 -10.10 -19.72
CA THR A 384 -10.71 -9.46 -18.47
C THR A 384 -10.05 -10.45 -17.51
N ALA A 385 -10.58 -11.68 -17.38
CA ALA A 385 -9.96 -12.74 -16.59
C ALA A 385 -8.58 -13.14 -17.11
N LEU A 386 -8.47 -13.32 -18.43
CA LEU A 386 -7.21 -13.68 -19.08
C LEU A 386 -6.15 -12.57 -18.90
N ALA A 387 -6.55 -11.30 -19.05
CA ALA A 387 -5.68 -10.16 -18.82
C ALA A 387 -5.23 -10.08 -17.34
N ALA A 388 -6.13 -10.35 -16.40
CA ALA A 388 -5.79 -10.36 -14.97
C ALA A 388 -4.77 -11.47 -14.64
N ILE A 389 -4.96 -12.68 -15.16
CA ILE A 389 -4.01 -13.80 -14.99
C ILE A 389 -2.64 -13.43 -15.56
N GLY A 390 -2.59 -12.86 -16.76
CA GLY A 390 -1.34 -12.45 -17.40
C GLY A 390 -0.57 -11.38 -16.60
N ASN A 391 -1.28 -10.45 -15.98
CA ASN A 391 -0.68 -9.33 -15.23
C ASN A 391 -0.09 -9.73 -13.86
N ILE A 392 -0.41 -10.91 -13.33
CA ILE A 392 0.04 -11.36 -12.00
C ILE A 392 1.55 -11.35 -11.88
N SER A 393 2.25 -11.96 -12.86
CA SER A 393 3.71 -12.11 -12.82
C SER A 393 4.42 -10.78 -12.69
N PHE A 394 4.02 -9.80 -13.47
CA PHE A 394 4.60 -8.47 -13.43
C PHE A 394 4.31 -7.77 -12.09
N SER A 395 3.06 -7.78 -11.65
CA SER A 395 2.64 -7.11 -10.40
C SER A 395 3.41 -7.57 -9.17
N TYR A 396 3.74 -8.86 -9.08
CA TYR A 396 4.47 -9.41 -7.94
C TYR A 396 5.99 -9.37 -8.07
N MET A 397 6.53 -9.40 -9.29
CA MET A 397 7.96 -9.53 -9.50
C MET A 397 8.68 -8.21 -9.75
N ILE A 398 7.97 -7.17 -10.18
CA ILE A 398 8.61 -5.89 -10.54
C ILE A 398 9.45 -5.33 -9.38
N MET A 399 8.95 -5.39 -8.16
CA MET A 399 9.68 -4.89 -6.98
C MET A 399 10.90 -5.74 -6.62
N THR A 400 10.96 -7.01 -7.06
CA THR A 400 12.15 -7.85 -6.81
C THR A 400 13.35 -7.37 -7.64
N PHE A 401 13.12 -6.72 -8.77
CA PHE A 401 14.18 -6.13 -9.59
C PHE A 401 14.76 -4.85 -9.00
N MET A 402 14.05 -4.20 -8.06
CA MET A 402 14.58 -3.01 -7.39
C MET A 402 15.88 -3.32 -6.65
N GLY A 403 15.95 -4.46 -5.95
CA GLY A 403 17.18 -4.91 -5.29
C GLY A 403 18.32 -5.15 -6.28
N ASP A 404 18.04 -5.87 -7.37
CA ASP A 404 19.04 -6.15 -8.42
C ASP A 404 19.59 -4.86 -9.06
N ILE A 405 18.73 -3.85 -9.24
CA ILE A 405 19.12 -2.56 -9.81
C ILE A 405 19.99 -1.76 -8.82
N ILE A 406 19.66 -1.78 -7.53
CA ILE A 406 20.47 -1.15 -6.49
C ILE A 406 21.86 -1.78 -6.46
N ASP A 407 21.95 -3.12 -6.50
CA ASP A 407 23.22 -3.83 -6.53
C ASP A 407 24.02 -3.52 -7.83
N GLN A 408 23.34 -3.41 -8.96
CA GLN A 408 23.96 -3.01 -10.24
C GLN A 408 24.49 -1.57 -10.23
N VAL A 409 23.77 -0.64 -9.57
CA VAL A 409 24.23 0.75 -9.37
C VAL A 409 25.45 0.77 -8.46
N GLU A 410 25.42 0.04 -7.35
CA GLU A 410 26.56 -0.10 -6.43
C GLU A 410 27.78 -0.70 -7.13
N TRP A 411 27.59 -1.76 -7.92
CA TRP A 411 28.67 -2.39 -8.68
C TRP A 411 29.37 -1.42 -9.63
N LYS A 412 28.59 -0.58 -10.36
CA LYS A 412 29.14 0.36 -11.34
C LYS A 412 29.72 1.63 -10.74
N THR A 413 29.15 2.12 -9.67
CA THR A 413 29.45 3.46 -9.15
C THR A 413 30.12 3.45 -7.78
N GLY A 414 30.11 2.30 -7.09
CA GLY A 414 30.57 2.22 -5.70
C GLY A 414 29.60 2.85 -4.69
N VAL A 415 28.46 3.38 -5.13
CA VAL A 415 27.49 4.09 -4.27
C VAL A 415 26.21 3.25 -4.13
N ARG A 416 25.88 2.91 -2.89
CA ARG A 416 24.62 2.21 -2.58
C ARG A 416 23.46 3.19 -2.43
N THR A 417 22.33 2.88 -3.04
CA THR A 417 21.22 3.82 -3.25
C THR A 417 19.85 3.31 -2.78
N ASP A 418 19.81 2.45 -1.72
CA ASP A 418 18.57 1.84 -1.21
C ASP A 418 17.53 2.90 -0.83
N GLY A 419 17.91 3.87 -0.01
CA GLY A 419 17.02 4.91 0.49
C GLY A 419 16.49 5.82 -0.62
N LEU A 420 17.38 6.28 -1.51
CA LEU A 420 17.01 7.14 -2.63
C LEU A 420 16.07 6.41 -3.59
N THR A 421 16.42 5.19 -4.00
CA THR A 421 15.62 4.42 -4.96
C THR A 421 14.24 4.07 -4.39
N GLY A 422 14.16 3.60 -3.15
CA GLY A 422 12.89 3.29 -2.49
C GLY A 422 12.00 4.51 -2.29
N GLY A 423 12.57 5.62 -1.82
CA GLY A 423 11.87 6.89 -1.64
C GLY A 423 11.36 7.47 -2.96
N PHE A 424 12.19 7.42 -4.01
CA PHE A 424 11.81 7.90 -5.34
C PHE A 424 10.67 7.07 -5.95
N VAL A 425 10.73 5.74 -5.85
CA VAL A 425 9.66 4.84 -6.32
C VAL A 425 8.35 5.12 -5.58
N SER A 426 8.39 5.31 -4.27
CA SER A 426 7.20 5.62 -3.47
C SER A 426 6.57 6.96 -3.86
N ALA A 427 7.38 8.00 -4.04
CA ALA A 427 6.92 9.31 -4.51
C ALA A 427 6.31 9.22 -5.92
N LEU A 428 6.96 8.45 -6.81
CA LEU A 428 6.50 8.24 -8.17
C LEU A 428 5.14 7.53 -8.22
N MET A 429 4.93 6.51 -7.38
CA MET A 429 3.65 5.82 -7.29
C MET A 429 2.52 6.75 -6.85
N MET A 430 2.78 7.63 -5.88
CA MET A 430 1.78 8.63 -5.46
C MET A 430 1.48 9.63 -6.57
N PHE A 431 2.51 10.10 -7.27
CA PHE A 431 2.36 11.04 -8.38
C PHE A 431 1.61 10.42 -9.57
N ALA A 432 1.84 9.13 -9.85
CA ALA A 432 1.14 8.38 -10.90
C ALA A 432 -0.39 8.36 -10.70
N VAL A 433 -0.87 8.34 -9.44
CA VAL A 433 -2.32 8.44 -9.14
C VAL A 433 -2.89 9.76 -9.64
N GLY A 434 -2.22 10.87 -9.35
CA GLY A 434 -2.66 12.21 -9.80
C GLY A 434 -2.64 12.35 -11.31
N ILE A 435 -1.58 11.86 -11.97
CA ILE A 435 -1.48 11.85 -13.45
C ILE A 435 -2.60 11.00 -14.05
N ALA A 436 -2.85 9.80 -13.54
CA ALA A 436 -3.90 8.92 -14.06
C ALA A 436 -5.28 9.57 -13.96
N GLN A 437 -5.59 10.21 -12.83
CA GLN A 437 -6.85 10.90 -12.63
C GLN A 437 -6.98 12.13 -13.55
N GLY A 438 -5.89 12.90 -13.69
CA GLY A 438 -5.83 14.03 -14.61
C GLY A 438 -6.04 13.62 -16.07
N LEU A 439 -5.35 12.55 -16.52
CA LEU A 439 -5.49 11.99 -17.87
C LEU A 439 -6.91 11.47 -18.12
N PHE A 440 -7.50 10.76 -17.16
CA PHE A 440 -8.87 10.27 -17.28
C PHE A 440 -9.85 11.42 -17.46
N ASN A 441 -9.75 12.44 -16.62
CA ASN A 441 -10.59 13.63 -16.68
C ASN A 441 -10.38 14.42 -17.98
N LEU A 442 -9.14 14.59 -18.41
CA LEU A 442 -8.84 15.23 -19.70
C LEU A 442 -9.58 14.51 -20.84
N GLY A 443 -9.49 13.18 -20.88
CA GLY A 443 -10.21 12.43 -21.89
C GLY A 443 -11.73 12.59 -21.81
N LEU A 444 -12.33 12.51 -20.62
CA LEU A 444 -13.76 12.74 -20.42
C LEU A 444 -14.19 14.15 -20.94
N MET A 445 -13.36 15.16 -20.68
CA MET A 445 -13.66 16.53 -21.12
C MET A 445 -13.54 16.69 -22.63
N VAL A 446 -12.50 16.11 -23.25
CA VAL A 446 -12.29 16.18 -24.71
C VAL A 446 -13.40 15.46 -25.47
N VAL A 447 -13.90 14.32 -24.98
CA VAL A 447 -14.98 13.57 -25.64
C VAL A 447 -16.38 14.09 -25.29
N GLY A 448 -16.48 15.15 -24.47
CA GLY A 448 -17.77 15.77 -24.12
C GLY A 448 -18.63 14.88 -23.22
N TYR A 449 -18.03 14.22 -22.21
CA TYR A 449 -18.80 13.48 -21.20
C TYR A 449 -19.78 14.42 -20.50
N ALA A 450 -21.07 14.06 -20.51
CA ALA A 450 -22.13 14.85 -19.91
C ALA A 450 -22.55 14.25 -18.55
N GLN A 451 -23.06 15.12 -17.68
CA GLN A 451 -23.67 14.66 -16.42
C GLN A 451 -24.83 13.70 -16.73
N PRO A 452 -24.91 12.54 -16.06
CA PRO A 452 -25.99 11.59 -16.27
C PRO A 452 -27.38 12.23 -16.09
N GLN A 453 -28.23 12.13 -17.11
CA GLN A 453 -29.63 12.60 -17.05
C GLN A 453 -30.53 11.38 -16.80
N GLN A 454 -31.32 11.46 -15.74
CA GLN A 454 -32.29 10.42 -15.42
C GLN A 454 -33.44 10.45 -16.44
N ILE A 455 -33.69 9.31 -17.09
CA ILE A 455 -34.76 9.13 -18.09
C ILE A 455 -35.96 8.38 -17.54
N GLY A 456 -35.80 7.74 -16.35
CA GLY A 456 -36.88 6.95 -15.75
C GLY A 456 -36.42 6.25 -14.49
N VAL A 457 -37.30 5.37 -13.99
CA VAL A 457 -37.05 4.50 -12.86
C VAL A 457 -37.41 3.08 -13.26
N SER A 458 -36.57 2.10 -12.98
CA SER A 458 -36.88 0.70 -13.29
C SER A 458 -37.97 0.18 -12.36
N GLU A 459 -38.58 -0.97 -12.68
CA GLU A 459 -39.60 -1.65 -11.88
C GLU A 459 -39.16 -1.88 -10.42
N ASN A 460 -37.85 -1.97 -10.19
CA ASN A 460 -37.22 -2.14 -8.87
C ASN A 460 -36.87 -0.81 -8.17
N GLY A 461 -37.37 0.32 -8.65
CA GLY A 461 -37.13 1.65 -8.06
C GLY A 461 -35.73 2.23 -8.30
N ILE A 462 -34.96 1.69 -9.26
CA ILE A 462 -33.59 2.15 -9.56
C ILE A 462 -33.63 3.16 -10.71
N ALA A 463 -32.94 4.30 -10.54
CA ALA A 463 -32.86 5.34 -11.56
C ALA A 463 -32.15 4.82 -12.82
N LEU A 464 -32.76 5.07 -13.98
CA LEU A 464 -32.22 4.78 -15.30
C LEU A 464 -31.73 6.08 -15.94
N PHE A 465 -30.61 6.03 -16.67
CA PHE A 465 -29.96 7.20 -17.22
C PHE A 465 -29.83 7.13 -18.75
N ALA A 466 -29.84 8.28 -19.39
CA ALA A 466 -29.61 8.41 -20.83
C ALA A 466 -28.17 7.97 -21.20
N ASN A 467 -28.02 7.37 -22.37
CA ASN A 467 -26.72 6.94 -22.86
C ASN A 467 -25.79 8.12 -23.12
N GLN A 468 -24.49 7.89 -22.88
CA GLN A 468 -23.44 8.84 -23.25
C GLN A 468 -23.12 8.80 -24.75
N SER A 469 -22.38 9.80 -25.23
CA SER A 469 -21.89 9.81 -26.61
C SER A 469 -20.99 8.60 -26.91
N THR A 470 -21.00 8.13 -28.16
CA THR A 470 -20.12 7.01 -28.58
C THR A 470 -18.64 7.32 -28.31
N ALA A 471 -18.22 8.59 -28.46
CA ALA A 471 -16.86 9.01 -28.15
C ALA A 471 -16.53 8.83 -26.66
N ALA A 472 -17.47 9.18 -25.76
CA ALA A 472 -17.28 8.99 -24.32
C ALA A 472 -17.22 7.50 -23.94
N VAL A 473 -18.09 6.68 -24.50
CA VAL A 473 -18.08 5.22 -24.29
C VAL A 473 -16.77 4.59 -24.78
N ASN A 474 -16.26 5.00 -25.95
CA ASN A 474 -14.98 4.51 -26.49
C ASN A 474 -13.79 4.94 -25.62
N TRP A 475 -13.77 6.19 -25.11
CA TRP A 475 -12.73 6.65 -24.18
C TRP A 475 -12.74 5.84 -22.88
N ILE A 476 -13.90 5.61 -22.29
CA ILE A 476 -14.04 4.83 -21.06
C ILE A 476 -13.57 3.39 -21.27
N ASN A 477 -13.93 2.78 -22.43
CA ASN A 477 -13.45 1.44 -22.81
C ASN A 477 -11.92 1.41 -22.94
N PHE A 478 -11.34 2.42 -23.61
CA PHE A 478 -9.90 2.56 -23.73
C PHE A 478 -9.23 2.75 -22.37
N ALA A 479 -9.75 3.60 -21.49
CA ALA A 479 -9.21 3.82 -20.17
C ALA A 479 -9.20 2.54 -19.30
N TYR A 480 -10.22 1.69 -19.43
CA TYR A 480 -10.35 0.45 -18.65
C TYR A 480 -9.59 -0.73 -19.27
N GLN A 481 -9.78 -1.03 -20.54
CA GLN A 481 -9.17 -2.21 -21.20
C GLN A 481 -7.91 -1.84 -22.02
N GLY A 482 -7.94 -0.71 -22.74
CA GLY A 482 -6.83 -0.25 -23.57
C GLY A 482 -5.57 0.09 -22.76
N SER A 483 -5.74 0.61 -21.54
CA SER A 483 -4.60 0.88 -20.63
C SER A 483 -3.78 -0.38 -20.35
N PHE A 484 -4.41 -1.55 -20.21
CA PHE A 484 -3.71 -2.81 -19.98
C PHE A 484 -3.10 -3.40 -21.25
N ILE A 485 -3.60 -3.05 -22.43
CA ILE A 485 -2.90 -3.34 -23.70
C ILE A 485 -1.56 -2.60 -23.71
N ILE A 486 -1.55 -1.32 -23.34
CA ILE A 486 -0.33 -0.51 -23.24
C ILE A 486 0.66 -1.14 -22.26
N VAL A 487 0.20 -1.48 -21.04
CA VAL A 487 1.04 -2.14 -20.02
C VAL A 487 1.63 -3.44 -20.57
N GLY A 488 0.78 -4.32 -21.13
CA GLY A 488 1.21 -5.60 -21.69
C GLY A 488 2.28 -5.44 -22.76
N VAL A 489 2.07 -4.52 -23.72
CA VAL A 489 3.01 -4.23 -24.81
C VAL A 489 4.33 -3.67 -24.26
N VAL A 490 4.29 -2.66 -23.37
CA VAL A 490 5.49 -2.07 -22.79
C VAL A 490 6.28 -3.11 -22.00
N VAL A 491 5.61 -3.87 -21.14
CA VAL A 491 6.24 -4.94 -20.35
C VAL A 491 6.84 -6.02 -21.25
N PHE A 492 6.11 -6.45 -22.29
CA PHE A 492 6.62 -7.43 -23.26
C PHE A 492 7.91 -6.96 -23.91
N PHE A 493 7.89 -5.79 -24.56
CA PHE A 493 9.07 -5.27 -25.25
C PHE A 493 10.24 -5.03 -24.30
N MET A 494 9.99 -4.44 -23.14
CA MET A 494 11.04 -4.12 -22.20
C MET A 494 11.72 -5.38 -21.63
N PHE A 495 10.95 -6.38 -21.21
CA PHE A 495 11.52 -7.60 -20.62
C PHE A 495 12.02 -8.61 -21.67
N CYS A 496 11.49 -8.58 -22.89
CA CYS A 496 11.97 -9.44 -23.96
C CYS A 496 13.30 -8.95 -24.54
N PHE A 497 13.41 -7.64 -24.80
CA PHE A 497 14.53 -7.11 -25.60
C PHE A 497 15.54 -6.29 -24.79
N VAL A 498 15.11 -5.54 -23.76
CA VAL A 498 15.92 -4.48 -23.14
C VAL A 498 16.39 -4.85 -21.75
N PHE A 499 15.52 -5.41 -20.91
CA PHE A 499 15.76 -5.64 -19.49
C PHE A 499 16.40 -7.00 -19.24
N LYS A 500 17.72 -7.08 -19.34
CA LYS A 500 18.51 -8.32 -19.21
C LYS A 500 19.33 -8.42 -17.93
N ILE A 501 19.02 -7.60 -16.93
CA ILE A 501 19.79 -7.50 -15.68
C ILE A 501 19.91 -8.85 -14.96
N GLU A 502 18.89 -9.72 -15.05
CA GLU A 502 18.89 -11.04 -14.40
C GLU A 502 20.05 -11.93 -14.86
N ASN A 503 20.51 -11.76 -16.12
CA ASN A 503 21.64 -12.53 -16.65
C ASN A 503 22.99 -12.09 -16.03
N ASP A 504 23.11 -10.82 -15.70
CA ASP A 504 24.34 -10.22 -15.18
C ASP A 504 24.44 -10.35 -13.64
N MET A 505 23.32 -10.60 -12.96
CA MET A 505 23.27 -10.65 -11.49
C MET A 505 24.20 -11.66 -10.83
N PRO A 506 24.41 -12.89 -11.35
CA PRO A 506 25.36 -13.84 -10.72
C PRO A 506 26.78 -13.30 -10.69
N MET A 507 27.22 -12.60 -11.74
CA MET A 507 28.54 -11.94 -11.81
C MET A 507 28.59 -10.75 -10.86
N ILE A 508 27.60 -9.86 -10.94
CA ILE A 508 27.51 -8.66 -10.10
C ILE A 508 27.53 -9.01 -8.61
N SER A 509 26.71 -9.98 -8.20
CA SER A 509 26.64 -10.40 -6.79
C SER A 509 27.98 -10.97 -6.29
N ARG A 510 28.66 -11.75 -7.13
CA ARG A 510 29.98 -12.32 -6.80
C ARG A 510 31.03 -11.21 -6.64
N GLU A 511 31.14 -10.29 -7.59
CA GLU A 511 32.12 -9.20 -7.53
C GLU A 511 31.86 -8.25 -6.36
N LEU A 512 30.58 -7.93 -6.07
CA LEU A 512 30.21 -7.13 -4.89
C LEU A 512 30.60 -7.85 -3.59
N GLN A 513 30.42 -9.17 -3.52
CA GLN A 513 30.81 -9.94 -2.36
C GLN A 513 32.33 -9.95 -2.19
N GLU A 514 33.09 -10.16 -3.26
CA GLU A 514 34.55 -10.10 -3.25
C GLU A 514 35.09 -8.73 -2.80
N ARG A 515 34.47 -7.61 -3.27
CA ARG A 515 34.81 -6.25 -2.82
C ARG A 515 34.54 -6.07 -1.32
N LYS A 516 33.38 -6.52 -0.81
CA LYS A 516 33.06 -6.42 0.61
C LYS A 516 34.00 -7.24 1.49
N VAL A 517 34.40 -8.44 1.04
CA VAL A 517 35.40 -9.27 1.75
C VAL A 517 36.74 -8.54 1.82
N ALA A 518 37.18 -7.92 0.69
CA ALA A 518 38.43 -7.18 0.65
C ALA A 518 38.39 -5.90 1.52
N GLU A 519 37.27 -5.18 1.55
CA GLU A 519 37.08 -4.02 2.43
C GLU A 519 37.13 -4.42 3.92
N CYS A 520 36.45 -5.49 4.29
CA CYS A 520 36.48 -5.99 5.65
C CYS A 520 37.90 -6.43 6.06
N ALA A 521 38.62 -7.11 5.17
CA ALA A 521 40.00 -7.52 5.41
C ALA A 521 40.93 -6.30 5.58
N ALA A 522 40.76 -5.23 4.78
CA ALA A 522 41.54 -4.02 4.91
C ALA A 522 41.30 -3.26 6.22
N LEU A 523 40.10 -3.41 6.80
CA LEU A 523 39.70 -2.83 8.09
C LEU A 523 40.04 -3.76 9.29
N GLY A 524 40.56 -4.97 9.05
CA GLY A 524 40.82 -5.96 10.09
C GLY A 524 39.54 -6.54 10.71
N ILE A 525 38.41 -6.50 10.01
CA ILE A 525 37.10 -6.97 10.46
C ILE A 525 36.79 -8.30 9.75
N GLU A 526 36.28 -9.28 10.48
CA GLU A 526 35.79 -10.53 9.88
C GLU A 526 34.55 -10.26 9.00
N TYR A 527 34.59 -10.67 7.74
CA TYR A 527 33.42 -10.63 6.88
C TYR A 527 32.40 -11.71 7.31
N ILE A 528 31.23 -11.27 7.74
CA ILE A 528 30.13 -12.16 8.10
C ILE A 528 29.08 -12.06 7.00
N PRO A 529 28.76 -13.18 6.28
CA PRO A 529 27.67 -13.18 5.30
C PRO A 529 26.34 -12.75 5.92
N ALA A 530 25.46 -12.14 5.11
CA ALA A 530 24.20 -11.58 5.60
C ALA A 530 23.27 -12.63 6.24
N ASP A 531 23.26 -13.85 5.72
CA ASP A 531 22.51 -14.99 6.28
C ASP A 531 23.08 -15.45 7.64
N GLU A 532 24.38 -15.41 7.81
CA GLU A 532 25.04 -15.71 9.08
C GLU A 532 24.81 -14.59 10.11
N LEU A 533 24.86 -13.31 9.66
CA LEU A 533 24.53 -12.16 10.50
C LEU A 533 23.08 -12.26 10.99
N GLU A 534 22.15 -12.53 10.08
CA GLU A 534 20.73 -12.74 10.42
C GLU A 534 20.55 -13.89 11.42
N ARG A 535 21.27 -14.99 11.23
CA ARG A 535 21.25 -16.13 12.16
C ARG A 535 21.75 -15.73 13.54
N ARG A 536 22.90 -15.04 13.64
CA ARG A 536 23.48 -14.58 14.91
C ARG A 536 22.57 -13.57 15.61
N GLU A 537 21.94 -12.65 14.85
CA GLU A 537 20.96 -11.71 15.41
C GLU A 537 19.70 -12.41 15.93
N ILE A 538 19.18 -13.41 15.20
CA ILE A 538 18.05 -14.21 15.66
C ILE A 538 18.40 -14.98 16.93
N GLU A 539 19.56 -15.64 16.99
CA GLU A 539 20.03 -16.37 18.17
C GLU A 539 20.22 -15.44 19.39
N ALA A 540 20.80 -14.24 19.17
CA ALA A 540 20.94 -13.24 20.22
C ALA A 540 19.58 -12.76 20.76
N GLN A 541 18.64 -12.50 19.87
CA GLN A 541 17.27 -12.09 20.25
C GLN A 541 16.51 -13.22 20.95
N GLU A 542 16.68 -14.47 20.52
CA GLU A 542 16.08 -15.62 21.20
C GLU A 542 16.64 -15.81 22.62
N LYS A 543 17.94 -15.59 22.82
CA LYS A 543 18.56 -15.63 24.16
C LYS A 543 17.99 -14.51 25.05
N GLU A 544 17.93 -13.28 24.55
CA GLU A 544 17.38 -12.14 25.29
C GLU A 544 15.89 -12.38 25.64
N ALA A 545 15.11 -12.85 24.68
CA ALA A 545 13.70 -13.18 24.90
C ALA A 545 13.51 -14.30 25.93
N GLU A 546 14.41 -15.26 25.97
CA GLU A 546 14.40 -16.34 26.95
C GLU A 546 14.76 -15.83 28.36
N GLU A 547 15.75 -14.95 28.49
CA GLU A 547 16.09 -14.30 29.76
C GLU A 547 14.94 -13.49 30.32
N ILE A 548 14.27 -12.68 29.47
CA ILE A 548 13.09 -11.91 29.85
C ILE A 548 11.96 -12.84 30.31
N ARG A 549 11.73 -13.94 29.56
CA ARG A 549 10.72 -14.95 29.93
C ARG A 549 11.00 -15.56 31.30
N ILE A 550 12.24 -15.95 31.54
CA ILE A 550 12.67 -16.53 32.83
C ILE A 550 12.45 -15.53 33.96
N LYS A 551 12.80 -14.26 33.75
CA LYS A 551 12.62 -13.18 34.72
C LYS A 551 11.15 -12.92 35.05
N GLU A 552 10.29 -12.94 34.02
CA GLU A 552 8.83 -12.80 34.19
C GLU A 552 8.21 -14.02 34.88
N LEU A 553 8.66 -15.23 34.51
CA LEU A 553 8.19 -16.46 35.13
C LEU A 553 8.56 -16.54 36.62
N LYS A 554 9.81 -16.16 36.98
CA LYS A 554 10.23 -16.06 38.39
C LYS A 554 9.34 -15.10 39.17
N LYS A 555 9.08 -13.90 38.64
CA LYS A 555 8.16 -12.92 39.27
C LYS A 555 6.74 -13.47 39.44
N LYS A 556 6.26 -14.23 38.46
CA LYS A 556 4.93 -14.85 38.51
C LYS A 556 4.86 -15.96 39.55
N CYS A 557 5.86 -16.83 39.61
CA CYS A 557 5.94 -17.94 40.57
C CYS A 557 5.99 -17.41 42.01
N VAL A 558 6.79 -16.37 42.26
CA VAL A 558 6.83 -15.72 43.58
C VAL A 558 5.46 -15.14 43.98
N LYS A 559 4.73 -14.51 43.05
CA LYS A 559 3.37 -13.97 43.34
C LYS A 559 2.30 -15.04 43.57
N GLN A 560 2.45 -16.20 42.99
CA GLN A 560 1.42 -17.27 43.01
C GLN A 560 1.82 -18.46 43.91
N GLY A 561 2.94 -18.43 44.60
CA GLY A 561 3.44 -19.53 45.43
C GLY A 561 3.74 -20.83 44.66
N LEU A 562 4.09 -20.68 43.35
CA LEU A 562 4.35 -21.81 42.47
C LEU A 562 5.85 -22.11 42.39
N ASP A 563 6.21 -23.38 42.21
CA ASP A 563 7.58 -23.83 41.97
C ASP A 563 8.03 -23.43 40.57
N PHE A 564 9.12 -22.63 40.51
CA PHE A 564 9.66 -22.12 39.26
C PHE A 564 10.16 -23.24 38.34
N ASP A 565 10.86 -24.24 38.88
CA ASP A 565 11.48 -25.29 38.07
C ASP A 565 10.43 -26.19 37.43
N LYS A 566 9.37 -26.53 38.17
CA LYS A 566 8.23 -27.29 37.64
C LYS A 566 7.48 -26.53 36.54
N GLU A 567 7.22 -25.25 36.73
CA GLU A 567 6.51 -24.44 35.73
C GLU A 567 7.40 -24.17 34.50
N ASN A 568 8.70 -23.95 34.70
CA ASN A 568 9.63 -23.79 33.60
C ASN A 568 9.76 -25.06 32.76
N GLN A 569 9.86 -26.23 33.41
CA GLN A 569 9.94 -27.52 32.72
C GLN A 569 8.69 -27.81 31.90
N LYS A 570 7.50 -27.55 32.43
CA LYS A 570 6.23 -27.67 31.66
C LYS A 570 6.23 -26.81 30.37
N ILE A 571 6.81 -25.61 30.43
CA ILE A 571 6.87 -24.73 29.26
C ILE A 571 7.87 -25.29 28.25
N LEU A 572 9.03 -25.78 28.70
CA LEU A 572 10.05 -26.38 27.86
C LEU A 572 9.54 -27.64 27.16
N ASP A 573 8.86 -28.52 27.90
CA ASP A 573 8.26 -29.75 27.35
C ASP A 573 7.20 -29.45 26.30
N LYS A 574 6.34 -28.43 26.53
CA LYS A 574 5.36 -27.99 25.52
C LYS A 574 6.04 -27.44 24.26
N ARG A 575 7.18 -26.72 24.40
CA ARG A 575 7.94 -26.21 23.25
C ARG A 575 8.61 -27.35 22.49
N ALA A 576 9.22 -28.31 23.20
CA ALA A 576 9.85 -29.49 22.59
C ALA A 576 8.84 -30.34 21.82
N ALA A 577 7.68 -30.62 22.41
CA ALA A 577 6.59 -31.35 21.75
C ALA A 577 6.05 -30.61 20.50
N LYS A 578 5.99 -29.29 20.55
CA LYS A 578 5.59 -28.49 19.40
C LYS A 578 6.63 -28.49 18.29
N LYS A 579 7.92 -28.39 18.63
CA LYS A 579 9.04 -28.47 17.68
C LYS A 579 9.06 -29.85 17.01
N ALA A 580 8.96 -30.93 17.77
CA ALA A 580 8.93 -32.29 17.23
C ALA A 580 7.77 -32.50 16.23
N LYS A 581 6.59 -31.91 16.50
CA LYS A 581 5.45 -31.96 15.54
C LYS A 581 5.73 -31.19 14.24
N VAL A 582 6.42 -30.05 14.32
CA VAL A 582 6.81 -29.25 13.14
C VAL A 582 7.84 -30.00 12.32
N ASP A 583 8.86 -30.56 12.97
CA ASP A 583 9.95 -31.30 12.33
C ASP A 583 9.43 -32.58 11.66
N ALA A 584 8.54 -33.31 12.33
CA ALA A 584 7.86 -34.48 11.75
C ALA A 584 7.00 -34.12 10.52
N LYS A 585 6.34 -32.95 10.55
CA LYS A 585 5.55 -32.45 9.40
C LYS A 585 6.48 -32.02 8.24
N ALA A 586 7.61 -31.39 8.54
CA ALA A 586 8.63 -31.03 7.55
C ALA A 586 9.26 -32.27 6.91
N ALA A 587 9.64 -33.27 7.70
CA ALA A 587 10.18 -34.55 7.22
C ALA A 587 9.17 -35.29 6.31
N ARG A 588 7.88 -35.32 6.67
CA ARG A 588 6.82 -35.90 5.82
C ARG A 588 6.63 -35.14 4.50
N ARG A 589 6.78 -33.83 4.50
CA ARG A 589 6.75 -33.00 3.27
C ARG A 589 7.97 -33.27 2.38
N ALA A 590 9.17 -33.33 2.97
CA ALA A 590 10.39 -33.64 2.24
C ALA A 590 10.37 -35.04 1.61
N ALA A 591 9.81 -36.03 2.33
CA ALA A 591 9.63 -37.39 1.81
C ALA A 591 8.59 -37.47 0.66
N LYS A 592 7.57 -36.59 0.65
CA LYS A 592 6.60 -36.48 -0.47
C LYS A 592 7.15 -35.76 -1.70
N THR A 593 8.17 -34.93 -1.53
CA THR A 593 8.79 -34.18 -2.64
C THR A 593 9.90 -35.01 -3.34
N LYS A 594 10.35 -36.12 -2.73
CA LYS A 594 11.32 -37.07 -3.30
C LYS A 594 10.67 -38.26 -4.04
N LYS A 595 9.36 -38.41 -3.95
CA LYS A 595 8.53 -39.27 -4.80
C LYS A 595 7.87 -38.44 -5.92
#